data_519069a75ec94c31846d5a409608bb6a
#
_entry.id   519069a75ec94c31846d5a409608bb6a
#
_cell.length_a   1.000
_cell.length_b   1.000
_cell.length_c   1.000
_cell.angle_alpha   90.00
_cell.angle_beta   90.00
_cell.angle_gamma   90.00
#
_symmetry.space_group_name_H-M   'P 1'
#
loop_
_entity.id
_entity.type
_entity.pdbx_description
1 polymer ?
#
loop_
_entity_poly.entity_id
_entity_poly.type
_entity_poly.pdbx_seq_one_letter_code
_entity_poly.pdbx_strand_id
1 'polypeptide(L)'
;MATNTSNYNLVKPALSDAPPDITKLNDNWDKIDQLLKNHSDKVRPIKIGYYIGDGTTDRLIDVGFIPAAVLVLSSDGMTTNDFGIYGGLAVPAKPCGIYSAAGGEETGTIEVEESAVQIDGNNFGFIVQFKQITQPDYPNILTNQRGNTYMYIAIGHPS
;
A
#
# COMPACT_ATOMS: atom_id res chain seq x y z
N MET A 1 -15.44 -44.57 14.74
CA MET A 1 -15.29 -43.32 15.52
C MET A 1 -14.95 -42.20 14.56
N ALA A 2 -15.64 -41.06 14.72
CA ALA A 2 -15.28 -39.84 14.00
C ALA A 2 -13.84 -39.43 14.38
N THR A 3 -13.10 -38.91 13.43
CA THR A 3 -11.75 -38.34 13.62
C THR A 3 -11.75 -36.89 13.17
N ASN A 4 -10.68 -36.17 13.48
CA ASN A 4 -10.56 -34.77 13.06
C ASN A 4 -9.48 -34.58 11.99
N THR A 5 -9.59 -33.52 11.21
CA THR A 5 -8.50 -33.10 10.32
C THR A 5 -7.35 -32.52 11.12
N SER A 6 -6.10 -32.79 10.70
CA SER A 6 -4.89 -32.38 11.44
C SER A 6 -4.70 -30.86 11.53
N ASN A 7 -5.08 -30.10 10.50
CA ASN A 7 -4.77 -28.66 10.44
C ASN A 7 -5.85 -27.77 11.07
N TYR A 8 -7.12 -28.08 10.82
CA TYR A 8 -8.25 -27.20 11.21
C TYR A 8 -9.22 -27.84 12.16
N ASN A 9 -8.92 -29.04 12.64
CA ASN A 9 -9.74 -29.80 13.60
C ASN A 9 -11.21 -29.95 13.15
N LEU A 10 -11.44 -30.10 11.83
CA LEU A 10 -12.77 -30.37 11.28
C LEU A 10 -13.13 -31.84 11.53
N VAL A 11 -14.37 -32.11 11.93
CA VAL A 11 -14.84 -33.46 12.19
C VAL A 11 -14.97 -34.24 10.88
N LYS A 12 -14.35 -35.42 10.81
CA LYS A 12 -14.55 -36.39 9.74
C LYS A 12 -15.58 -37.43 10.22
N PRO A 13 -16.82 -37.41 9.71
CA PRO A 13 -17.81 -38.42 10.03
C PRO A 13 -17.25 -39.83 9.64
N ALA A 14 -17.48 -40.81 10.47
CA ALA A 14 -17.14 -42.19 10.13
C ALA A 14 -18.25 -42.81 9.26
N LEU A 15 -17.89 -43.73 8.37
CA LEU A 15 -18.88 -44.48 7.58
C LEU A 15 -19.87 -45.31 8.43
N SER A 16 -19.50 -45.61 9.69
CA SER A 16 -20.35 -46.26 10.65
C SER A 16 -21.37 -45.33 11.32
N ASP A 17 -21.26 -44.03 11.12
CA ASP A 17 -22.21 -43.05 11.65
C ASP A 17 -23.43 -43.00 10.69
N ALA A 18 -24.46 -43.75 10.99
CA ALA A 18 -25.68 -43.79 10.18
C ALA A 18 -26.91 -43.45 11.03
N PRO A 19 -27.70 -42.43 10.67
CA PRO A 19 -27.47 -41.48 9.57
C PRO A 19 -26.34 -40.48 9.88
N PRO A 20 -25.72 -39.85 8.84
CA PRO A 20 -24.70 -38.82 9.08
C PRO A 20 -25.25 -37.73 9.98
N ASP A 21 -24.47 -37.34 11.00
CA ASP A 21 -24.83 -36.26 11.89
C ASP A 21 -24.67 -34.91 11.17
N ILE A 22 -25.77 -34.38 10.67
CA ILE A 22 -25.83 -33.09 9.96
C ILE A 22 -25.33 -31.95 10.83
N THR A 23 -25.51 -32.03 12.16
CA THR A 23 -25.03 -31.00 13.08
C THR A 23 -23.51 -30.85 12.99
N LYS A 24 -22.78 -31.96 12.97
CA LYS A 24 -21.31 -31.96 12.82
C LYS A 24 -20.84 -31.42 11.49
N LEU A 25 -21.61 -31.63 10.43
CA LEU A 25 -21.32 -31.05 9.13
C LEU A 25 -21.53 -29.53 9.14
N ASN A 26 -22.62 -29.05 9.75
CA ASN A 26 -22.89 -27.62 9.90
C ASN A 26 -21.79 -26.94 10.75
N ASP A 27 -21.39 -27.54 11.87
CA ASP A 27 -20.28 -27.04 12.69
C ASP A 27 -18.97 -26.90 11.89
N ASN A 28 -18.72 -27.81 10.96
CA ASN A 28 -17.57 -27.73 10.07
C ASN A 28 -17.69 -26.57 9.07
N TRP A 29 -18.88 -26.34 8.50
CA TRP A 29 -19.11 -25.22 7.59
C TRP A 29 -18.95 -23.90 8.31
N ASP A 30 -19.46 -23.75 9.51
CA ASP A 30 -19.30 -22.55 10.33
C ASP A 30 -17.82 -22.27 10.63
N LYS A 31 -17.05 -23.31 10.95
CA LYS A 31 -15.59 -23.18 11.14
C LYS A 31 -14.86 -22.77 9.85
N ILE A 32 -15.23 -23.35 8.72
CA ILE A 32 -14.63 -23.01 7.42
C ILE A 32 -14.94 -21.57 7.07
N ASP A 33 -16.18 -21.14 7.22
CA ASP A 33 -16.60 -19.75 6.97
C ASP A 33 -15.81 -18.77 7.83
N GLN A 34 -15.70 -19.04 9.13
CA GLN A 34 -14.92 -18.22 10.05
C GLN A 34 -13.43 -18.19 9.71
N LEU A 35 -12.84 -19.32 9.28
CA LEU A 35 -11.44 -19.38 8.87
C LEU A 35 -11.20 -18.59 7.58
N LEU A 36 -12.11 -18.69 6.61
CA LEU A 36 -12.05 -17.94 5.35
C LEU A 36 -12.17 -16.45 5.62
N LYS A 37 -13.11 -16.05 6.48
CA LYS A 37 -13.25 -14.66 6.89
C LYS A 37 -11.98 -14.14 7.57
N ASN A 38 -11.46 -14.85 8.56
CA ASN A 38 -10.22 -14.49 9.25
C ASN A 38 -9.01 -14.41 8.31
N HIS A 39 -8.99 -15.22 7.26
CA HIS A 39 -7.95 -15.14 6.23
C HIS A 39 -8.13 -13.90 5.37
N SER A 40 -9.35 -13.67 4.89
CA SER A 40 -9.69 -12.47 4.11
C SER A 40 -9.34 -11.19 4.86
N ASP A 41 -9.69 -11.10 6.14
CA ASP A 41 -9.44 -9.95 7.00
C ASP A 41 -7.93 -9.66 7.22
N LYS A 42 -7.05 -10.64 6.93
CA LYS A 42 -5.59 -10.51 7.05
C LYS A 42 -4.89 -10.26 5.73
N VAL A 43 -5.53 -10.56 4.63
CA VAL A 43 -4.95 -10.33 3.29
C VAL A 43 -4.90 -8.84 3.01
N ARG A 44 -3.72 -8.35 2.67
CA ARG A 44 -3.53 -6.98 2.21
C ARG A 44 -3.52 -6.95 0.69
N PRO A 45 -4.31 -6.10 0.04
CA PRO A 45 -4.19 -5.94 -1.40
C PRO A 45 -2.82 -5.37 -1.73
N ILE A 46 -2.17 -5.94 -2.73
CA ILE A 46 -0.90 -5.45 -3.27
C ILE A 46 -1.09 -5.23 -4.76
N LYS A 47 -0.71 -4.05 -5.23
CA LYS A 47 -0.69 -3.72 -6.65
C LYS A 47 0.69 -3.25 -7.06
N ILE A 48 1.23 -3.91 -8.07
CA ILE A 48 2.48 -3.52 -8.73
C ILE A 48 2.10 -3.02 -10.12
N GLY A 49 2.63 -1.88 -10.51
CA GLY A 49 2.32 -1.30 -11.80
C GLY A 49 3.33 -0.24 -12.21
N TYR A 50 3.02 0.42 -13.31
CA TYR A 50 3.79 1.55 -13.82
C TYR A 50 2.85 2.63 -14.35
N TYR A 51 3.36 3.84 -14.44
CA TYR A 51 2.70 4.95 -15.12
C TYR A 51 3.72 5.79 -15.89
N ILE A 52 3.24 6.52 -16.88
CA ILE A 52 4.04 7.50 -17.62
C ILE A 52 3.67 8.88 -17.10
N GLY A 53 4.65 9.68 -16.70
CA GLY A 53 4.45 11.03 -16.24
C GLY A 53 3.82 11.91 -17.32
N ASP A 54 2.89 12.78 -16.93
CA ASP A 54 2.23 13.74 -17.82
C ASP A 54 2.63 15.20 -17.57
N GLY A 55 3.43 15.43 -16.54
CA GLY A 55 3.94 16.76 -16.17
C GLY A 55 2.96 17.63 -15.40
N THR A 56 1.86 17.06 -14.90
CA THR A 56 0.92 17.78 -14.03
C THR A 56 1.32 17.71 -12.57
N THR A 57 0.86 18.65 -11.78
CA THR A 57 0.90 18.61 -10.32
C THR A 57 -0.30 17.81 -9.80
N ASP A 58 -0.16 17.20 -8.62
CA ASP A 58 -1.24 16.53 -7.88
C ASP A 58 -1.99 15.45 -8.68
N ARG A 59 -1.27 14.69 -9.50
CA ARG A 59 -1.86 13.60 -10.28
C ARG A 59 -2.17 12.39 -9.41
N LEU A 60 -3.41 11.95 -9.39
CA LEU A 60 -3.84 10.71 -8.75
C LEU A 60 -3.49 9.50 -9.65
N ILE A 61 -2.80 8.53 -9.07
CA ILE A 61 -2.59 7.19 -9.64
C ILE A 61 -3.52 6.23 -8.90
N ASP A 62 -4.59 5.82 -9.56
CA ASP A 62 -5.60 4.92 -9.00
C ASP A 62 -5.08 3.48 -8.94
N VAL A 63 -5.13 2.89 -7.76
CA VAL A 63 -4.76 1.50 -7.52
C VAL A 63 -5.96 0.61 -7.14
N GLY A 64 -7.15 1.20 -6.95
CA GLY A 64 -8.39 0.50 -6.65
C GLY A 64 -8.61 0.23 -5.16
N PHE A 65 -7.74 0.73 -4.29
CA PHE A 65 -7.87 0.67 -2.83
C PHE A 65 -7.11 1.84 -2.19
N ILE A 66 -7.43 2.15 -0.93
CA ILE A 66 -6.69 3.15 -0.14
C ILE A 66 -5.37 2.53 0.32
N PRO A 67 -4.21 3.06 -0.13
CA PRO A 67 -2.93 2.47 0.23
C PRO A 67 -2.57 2.72 1.71
N ALA A 68 -1.99 1.70 2.35
CA ALA A 68 -1.29 1.83 3.63
C ALA A 68 0.19 2.22 3.44
N ALA A 69 0.75 1.89 2.28
CA ALA A 69 2.10 2.29 1.88
C ALA A 69 2.22 2.26 0.36
N VAL A 70 3.03 3.15 -0.19
CA VAL A 70 3.40 3.18 -1.61
C VAL A 70 4.88 3.43 -1.75
N LEU A 71 5.55 2.60 -2.55
CA LEU A 71 6.90 2.84 -3.04
C LEU A 71 6.83 3.21 -4.52
N VAL A 72 7.40 4.35 -4.90
CA VAL A 72 7.55 4.79 -6.29
C VAL A 72 9.03 4.83 -6.64
N LEU A 73 9.38 4.37 -7.84
CA LEU A 73 10.72 4.36 -8.39
C LEU A 73 10.66 4.85 -9.85
N SER A 74 11.69 5.54 -10.31
CA SER A 74 11.89 5.74 -11.75
C SER A 74 12.17 4.39 -12.47
N SER A 75 12.07 4.36 -13.77
CA SER A 75 12.27 3.13 -14.56
C SER A 75 13.64 2.47 -14.41
N ASP A 76 14.63 3.23 -13.98
CA ASP A 76 15.99 2.77 -13.65
C ASP A 76 16.20 2.44 -12.16
N GLY A 77 15.11 2.48 -11.37
CA GLY A 77 15.12 2.12 -9.96
C GLY A 77 15.54 3.23 -8.99
N MET A 78 15.75 4.46 -9.49
CA MET A 78 16.16 5.58 -8.62
C MET A 78 14.97 6.20 -7.87
N THR A 79 15.25 6.70 -6.68
CA THR A 79 14.33 7.54 -5.91
C THR A 79 14.77 8.99 -5.89
N THR A 80 16.07 9.27 -5.93
CA THR A 80 16.64 10.62 -5.88
C THR A 80 18.02 10.65 -6.54
N ASN A 81 18.39 11.81 -7.03
CA ASN A 81 19.75 12.17 -7.45
C ASN A 81 19.98 13.68 -7.25
N ASP A 82 21.10 14.21 -7.75
CA ASP A 82 21.46 15.64 -7.63
C ASP A 82 20.47 16.59 -8.32
N PHE A 83 19.67 16.09 -9.26
CA PHE A 83 18.70 16.90 -10.02
C PHE A 83 17.29 16.90 -9.41
N GLY A 84 16.93 15.86 -8.64
CA GLY A 84 15.59 15.80 -8.09
C GLY A 84 15.18 14.49 -7.43
N ILE A 85 13.93 14.50 -6.99
CA ILE A 85 13.23 13.38 -6.36
C ILE A 85 12.35 12.71 -7.42
N TYR A 86 12.63 11.47 -7.74
CA TYR A 86 11.92 10.66 -8.74
C TYR A 86 10.97 9.63 -8.13
N GLY A 87 11.00 9.45 -6.82
CA GLY A 87 10.19 8.48 -6.11
C GLY A 87 10.49 8.46 -4.62
N GLY A 88 10.12 7.38 -3.98
CA GLY A 88 10.36 7.12 -2.57
C GLY A 88 9.20 6.41 -1.90
N LEU A 89 9.32 6.17 -0.61
CA LEU A 89 8.31 5.51 0.21
C LEU A 89 7.41 6.55 0.86
N ALA A 90 6.11 6.44 0.63
CA ALA A 90 5.09 7.22 1.32
C ALA A 90 4.19 6.30 2.16
N VAL A 91 3.79 6.76 3.34
CA VAL A 91 2.74 6.19 4.17
C VAL A 91 1.77 7.31 4.57
N PRO A 92 0.52 7.00 5.00
CA PRO A 92 -0.41 8.02 5.46
C PRO A 92 0.22 8.93 6.51
N ALA A 93 0.01 10.24 6.39
CA ALA A 93 0.59 11.31 7.23
C ALA A 93 2.13 11.43 7.21
N LYS A 94 2.83 10.63 6.38
CA LYS A 94 4.27 10.72 6.15
C LYS A 94 4.55 10.60 4.65
N PRO A 95 4.29 11.66 3.86
CA PRO A 95 4.59 11.67 2.43
C PRO A 95 6.10 11.59 2.20
N CYS A 96 6.51 11.05 1.07
CA CYS A 96 7.86 11.26 0.56
C CYS A 96 7.94 12.67 -0.04
N GLY A 97 8.92 13.46 0.33
CA GLY A 97 9.01 14.84 -0.15
C GLY A 97 10.29 15.54 0.29
N ILE A 98 10.29 16.84 0.15
CA ILE A 98 11.33 17.73 0.64
C ILE A 98 10.97 18.16 2.05
N TYR A 99 11.90 18.03 2.95
CA TYR A 99 11.74 18.36 4.35
C TYR A 99 12.64 19.54 4.73
N SER A 100 12.08 20.49 5.45
CA SER A 100 12.86 21.52 6.14
C SER A 100 12.78 21.35 7.65
N ALA A 101 13.80 21.83 8.35
CA ALA A 101 13.72 21.99 9.80
C ALA A 101 13.05 23.34 10.08
N ALA A 102 11.78 23.31 10.53
CA ALA A 102 11.10 24.51 11.00
C ALA A 102 11.43 24.75 12.47
N GLY A 103 12.11 25.85 12.77
CA GLY A 103 12.33 26.32 14.13
C GLY A 103 13.79 26.29 14.60
N GLY A 104 14.12 27.24 15.49
CA GLY A 104 15.46 27.43 16.03
C GLY A 104 15.93 26.27 16.91
N GLU A 105 17.17 26.33 17.21
CA GLU A 105 18.17 25.40 17.68
C GLU A 105 17.82 24.26 18.67
N GLU A 106 16.63 24.12 19.24
CA GLU A 106 16.38 23.13 20.30
C GLU A 106 15.16 22.20 20.14
N THR A 107 14.26 22.44 19.18
CA THR A 107 13.11 21.57 18.94
C THR A 107 12.76 21.49 17.47
N GLY A 108 13.69 21.02 16.65
CA GLY A 108 13.47 20.93 15.20
C GLY A 108 12.29 20.06 14.84
N THR A 109 11.14 20.65 14.57
CA THR A 109 10.05 19.98 13.88
C THR A 109 10.45 19.83 12.43
N ILE A 110 10.49 18.62 11.93
CA ILE A 110 10.70 18.35 10.50
C ILE A 110 9.34 18.43 9.82
N GLU A 111 9.15 19.41 8.96
CA GLU A 111 7.94 19.60 8.17
C GLU A 111 8.21 19.27 6.69
N VAL A 112 7.21 18.71 6.03
CA VAL A 112 7.26 18.47 4.58
C VAL A 112 6.88 19.79 3.91
N GLU A 113 7.83 20.43 3.25
CA GLU A 113 7.54 21.63 2.46
C GLU A 113 6.85 21.30 1.13
N GLU A 114 7.26 20.19 0.49
CA GLU A 114 6.70 19.76 -0.78
C GLU A 114 6.66 18.22 -0.84
N SER A 115 5.48 17.68 -1.10
CA SER A 115 5.27 16.24 -1.23
C SER A 115 5.61 15.75 -2.64
N ALA A 116 6.46 14.77 -2.78
CA ALA A 116 6.77 14.11 -4.05
C ALA A 116 5.84 12.93 -4.34
N VAL A 117 5.56 12.13 -3.30
CA VAL A 117 4.57 11.06 -3.30
C VAL A 117 3.75 11.17 -2.03
N GLN A 118 2.42 11.15 -2.14
CA GLN A 118 1.51 11.35 -1.01
C GLN A 118 0.36 10.35 -1.03
N ILE A 119 -0.07 9.93 0.16
CA ILE A 119 -1.30 9.18 0.40
C ILE A 119 -2.20 10.08 1.27
N ASP A 120 -3.32 10.54 0.73
CA ASP A 120 -4.23 11.45 1.45
C ASP A 120 -5.29 10.70 2.31
N GLY A 121 -5.37 9.38 2.16
CA GLY A 121 -6.30 8.53 2.91
C GLY A 121 -7.76 8.54 2.41
N ASN A 122 -8.10 9.41 1.45
CA ASN A 122 -9.46 9.54 0.92
C ASN A 122 -9.61 8.96 -0.49
N ASN A 123 -8.51 8.79 -1.21
CA ASN A 123 -8.49 8.32 -2.58
C ASN A 123 -8.05 6.87 -2.67
N PHE A 124 -8.61 6.13 -3.64
CA PHE A 124 -8.19 4.76 -3.97
C PHE A 124 -6.86 4.72 -4.73
N GLY A 125 -5.90 5.52 -4.29
CA GLY A 125 -4.61 5.67 -4.95
C GLY A 125 -3.64 6.56 -4.18
N PHE A 126 -2.63 7.04 -4.89
CA PHE A 126 -1.62 7.94 -4.38
C PHE A 126 -1.39 9.10 -5.34
N ILE A 127 -0.90 10.20 -4.82
CA ILE A 127 -0.65 11.44 -5.56
C ILE A 127 0.84 11.53 -5.89
N VAL A 128 1.15 11.90 -7.13
CA VAL A 128 2.49 12.19 -7.63
C VAL A 128 2.53 13.59 -8.23
N GLN A 129 3.71 14.19 -8.27
CA GLN A 129 3.85 15.59 -8.66
C GLN A 129 4.99 15.82 -9.66
N PHE A 130 4.83 16.91 -10.44
CA PHE A 130 5.93 17.53 -11.17
C PHE A 130 6.04 18.98 -10.74
N LYS A 131 7.16 19.34 -10.11
CA LYS A 131 7.42 20.72 -9.67
C LYS A 131 8.90 21.04 -9.80
N GLN A 132 9.19 22.10 -10.52
CA GLN A 132 10.53 22.70 -10.56
C GLN A 132 10.64 23.71 -9.42
N ILE A 133 11.65 23.55 -8.58
CA ILE A 133 11.89 24.40 -7.43
C ILE A 133 13.01 25.37 -7.77
N THR A 134 12.71 26.67 -7.65
CA THR A 134 13.67 27.73 -8.01
C THR A 134 14.62 28.13 -6.88
N GLN A 135 14.40 27.56 -5.68
CA GLN A 135 15.29 27.82 -4.55
C GLN A 135 16.60 27.05 -4.74
N PRO A 136 17.76 27.73 -4.65
CA PRO A 136 19.04 27.03 -4.62
C PRO A 136 19.05 26.07 -3.42
N ASP A 137 19.63 24.92 -3.56
CA ASP A 137 19.75 23.84 -2.56
C ASP A 137 18.54 22.92 -2.39
N TYR A 138 17.41 23.17 -3.10
CA TYR A 138 16.27 22.26 -3.08
C TYR A 138 16.18 21.45 -4.38
N PRO A 139 16.05 20.11 -4.30
CA PRO A 139 15.89 19.28 -5.47
C PRO A 139 14.50 19.49 -6.11
N ASN A 140 14.41 19.33 -7.42
CA ASN A 140 13.13 19.33 -8.11
C ASN A 140 12.30 18.09 -7.73
N ILE A 141 10.97 18.22 -7.79
CA ILE A 141 10.07 17.06 -7.67
C ILE A 141 9.72 16.57 -9.07
N LEU A 142 10.15 15.36 -9.36
CA LEU A 142 10.13 14.78 -10.70
C LEU A 142 9.35 13.46 -10.77
N THR A 143 8.51 13.17 -9.77
CA THR A 143 7.72 11.91 -9.70
C THR A 143 6.62 11.80 -10.75
N ASN A 144 6.33 12.90 -11.48
CA ASN A 144 5.39 12.92 -12.59
C ASN A 144 5.94 13.69 -13.81
N GLN A 145 7.26 13.68 -14.02
CA GLN A 145 7.87 14.36 -15.16
C GLN A 145 7.36 13.76 -16.48
N ARG A 146 6.93 14.63 -17.39
CA ARG A 146 6.33 14.24 -18.67
C ARG A 146 7.25 13.30 -19.49
N GLY A 147 6.68 12.17 -19.89
CA GLY A 147 7.36 11.17 -20.74
C GLY A 147 8.24 10.18 -19.97
N ASN A 148 8.53 10.40 -18.69
CA ASN A 148 9.28 9.45 -17.89
C ASN A 148 8.37 8.32 -17.40
N THR A 149 8.91 7.11 -17.35
CA THR A 149 8.20 5.94 -16.80
C THR A 149 8.60 5.72 -15.36
N TYR A 150 7.60 5.43 -14.53
CA TYR A 150 7.75 5.14 -13.11
C TYR A 150 7.11 3.81 -12.79
N MET A 151 7.73 3.05 -11.89
CA MET A 151 7.18 1.84 -11.30
C MET A 151 6.66 2.12 -9.90
N TYR A 152 5.64 1.37 -9.47
CA TYR A 152 5.15 1.47 -8.10
C TYR A 152 4.78 0.12 -7.50
N ILE A 153 4.87 0.05 -6.18
CA ILE A 153 4.30 -1.01 -5.35
C ILE A 153 3.38 -0.32 -4.34
N ALA A 154 2.09 -0.62 -4.40
CA ALA A 154 1.10 -0.14 -3.44
C ALA A 154 0.60 -1.30 -2.58
N ILE A 155 0.54 -1.10 -1.27
CA ILE A 155 0.08 -2.06 -0.28
C ILE A 155 -1.12 -1.44 0.43
N GLY A 156 -2.27 -2.11 0.44
CA GLY A 156 -3.47 -1.65 1.12
C GLY A 156 -3.54 -2.06 2.58
N HIS A 157 -4.58 -1.59 3.25
CA HIS A 157 -4.95 -2.08 4.58
C HIS A 157 -5.54 -3.49 4.47
N PRO A 158 -5.46 -4.31 5.53
CA PRO A 158 -6.27 -5.52 5.61
C PRO A 158 -7.75 -5.13 5.53
N SER A 159 -8.54 -5.94 4.83
CA SER A 159 -10.00 -5.77 4.71
C SER A 159 -10.74 -6.14 5.99
#